data_309b0010b75760648e4bb807af8778a6
#
_entry.id   309b0010b75760648e4bb807af8778a6
#
_cell.length_a   1.000
_cell.length_b   1.000
_cell.length_c   1.000
_cell.angle_alpha   90.00
_cell.angle_beta   90.00
_cell.angle_gamma   90.00
#
_symmetry.space_group_name_H-M   'P 1'
#
loop_
_entity.id
_entity.type
_entity.pdbx_description
1 polymer ?
#
loop_
_entity_poly.entity_id
_entity_poly.type
_entity_poly.pdbx_seq_one_letter_code
_entity_poly.pdbx_strand_id
1 'polypeptide(L)'
;MALYMYQASYTAKSMAAQLTEPQNPVEVIRPALEDVGAKILVAGFPFGEYDVLIVYEAPDDVTAASVAMAVAAAGEVKEAKTTRLLSGQEWLDSLLKRRIVKARKAR
;
A
#
# COMPACT_ATOMS: atom_id res chain seq x y z
N MET A 1 -13.02 7.75 -1.50
CA MET A 1 -11.82 7.06 -0.95
C MET A 1 -10.93 6.62 -2.09
N ALA A 2 -9.64 6.84 -1.95
CA ALA A 2 -8.67 6.40 -2.93
C ALA A 2 -8.17 5.00 -2.59
N LEU A 3 -7.75 4.26 -3.60
CA LEU A 3 -7.33 2.87 -3.49
C LEU A 3 -5.82 2.75 -3.60
N TYR A 4 -5.22 1.92 -2.74
CA TYR A 4 -3.76 1.74 -2.68
C TYR A 4 -3.39 0.28 -2.52
N MET A 5 -2.22 -0.07 -3.06
CA MET A 5 -1.60 -1.37 -2.84
C MET A 5 -0.26 -1.14 -2.14
N TYR A 6 -0.10 -1.76 -0.98
CA TYR A 6 1.14 -1.73 -0.21
C TYR A 6 1.80 -3.09 -0.26
N GLN A 7 3.08 -3.10 -0.60
CA GLN A 7 3.89 -4.32 -0.62
C GLN A 7 5.17 -4.05 0.16
N ALA A 8 5.59 -5.01 0.99
CA ALA A 8 6.79 -4.84 1.79
C ALA A 8 7.50 -6.16 2.04
N SER A 9 8.80 -6.05 2.26
CA SER A 9 9.66 -7.16 2.71
C SER A 9 10.15 -6.84 4.12
N TYR A 10 10.08 -7.81 5.01
CA TYR A 10 10.52 -7.64 6.39
C TYR A 10 12.05 -7.73 6.52
N THR A 11 12.59 -7.03 7.51
CA THR A 11 13.99 -7.22 7.90
C THR A 11 14.18 -8.60 8.51
N ALA A 12 15.42 -9.08 8.53
CA ALA A 12 15.76 -10.35 9.19
C ALA A 12 15.38 -10.32 10.67
N LYS A 13 15.60 -9.18 11.33
CA LYS A 13 15.22 -8.98 12.74
C LYS A 13 13.72 -9.09 12.96
N SER A 14 12.92 -8.46 12.09
CA SER A 14 11.47 -8.54 12.17
C SER A 14 10.97 -9.97 11.94
N MET A 15 11.52 -10.66 10.95
CA MET A 15 11.16 -12.04 10.67
C MET A 15 11.50 -12.96 11.85
N ALA A 16 12.67 -12.79 12.46
CA ALA A 16 13.05 -13.57 13.64
C ALA A 16 12.09 -13.35 14.82
N ALA A 17 11.67 -12.09 15.03
CA ALA A 17 10.68 -11.76 16.06
C ALA A 17 9.33 -12.43 15.78
N GLN A 18 8.88 -12.47 14.54
CA GLN A 18 7.64 -13.14 14.14
C GLN A 18 7.71 -14.66 14.36
N LEU A 19 8.86 -15.26 14.16
CA LEU A 19 9.05 -16.69 14.42
C LEU A 19 9.02 -17.00 15.92
N THR A 20 9.56 -16.11 16.75
CA THR A 20 9.58 -16.26 18.20
C THR A 20 8.20 -16.07 18.82
N GLU A 21 7.45 -15.09 18.34
CA GLU A 21 6.11 -14.73 18.82
C GLU A 21 5.18 -14.52 17.63
N PRO A 22 4.65 -15.61 17.06
CA PRO A 22 3.83 -15.52 15.86
C PRO A 22 2.56 -14.71 16.07
N GLN A 23 2.36 -13.72 15.20
CA GLN A 23 1.16 -12.91 15.12
C GLN A 23 0.86 -12.62 13.65
N ASN A 24 -0.40 -12.38 13.32
CA ASN A 24 -0.76 -11.94 11.99
C ASN A 24 -0.40 -10.46 11.84
N PRO A 25 0.61 -10.11 11.03
CA PRO A 25 1.07 -8.72 10.92
C PRO A 25 -0.01 -7.75 10.43
N VAL A 26 -0.96 -8.23 9.63
CA VAL A 26 -2.07 -7.41 9.13
C VAL A 26 -2.99 -7.01 10.28
N GLU A 27 -3.27 -7.92 11.19
CA GLU A 27 -4.11 -7.62 12.35
C GLU A 27 -3.41 -6.69 13.34
N VAL A 28 -2.08 -6.74 13.40
CA VAL A 28 -1.29 -5.83 14.24
C VAL A 28 -1.38 -4.38 13.72
N ILE A 29 -1.34 -4.17 12.41
CA ILE A 29 -1.36 -2.84 11.82
C ILE A 29 -2.78 -2.28 11.61
N ARG A 30 -3.80 -3.13 11.58
CA ARG A 30 -5.18 -2.73 11.29
C ARG A 30 -5.68 -1.56 12.12
N PRO A 31 -5.51 -1.53 13.47
CA PRO A 31 -5.99 -0.40 14.26
C PRO A 31 -5.36 0.93 13.87
N ALA A 32 -4.07 0.93 13.55
CA ALA A 32 -3.37 2.15 13.12
C ALA A 32 -3.92 2.69 11.80
N LEU A 33 -4.27 1.81 10.87
CA LEU A 33 -4.90 2.21 9.60
C LEU A 33 -6.30 2.78 9.85
N GLU A 34 -7.08 2.14 10.69
CA GLU A 34 -8.43 2.61 11.03
C GLU A 34 -8.40 3.98 11.70
N ASP A 35 -7.41 4.24 12.56
CA ASP A 35 -7.25 5.53 13.25
C ASP A 35 -7.09 6.71 12.27
N VAL A 36 -6.55 6.47 11.09
CA VAL A 36 -6.40 7.52 10.07
C VAL A 36 -7.47 7.44 8.97
N GLY A 37 -8.52 6.68 9.22
CA GLY A 37 -9.65 6.56 8.29
C GLY A 37 -9.41 5.65 7.10
N ALA A 38 -8.39 4.81 7.16
CA ALA A 38 -8.12 3.82 6.12
C ALA A 38 -8.84 2.51 6.42
N LYS A 39 -9.11 1.74 5.36
CA LYS A 39 -9.81 0.46 5.47
C LYS A 39 -9.11 -0.58 4.61
N ILE A 40 -8.73 -1.69 5.21
CA ILE A 40 -8.15 -2.83 4.48
C ILE A 40 -9.26 -3.56 3.75
N LEU A 41 -9.09 -3.75 2.45
CA LEU A 41 -10.03 -4.49 1.60
C LEU A 41 -9.61 -5.94 1.46
N VAL A 42 -8.32 -6.17 1.21
CA VAL A 42 -7.76 -7.52 1.10
C VAL A 42 -6.29 -7.47 1.47
N ALA A 43 -5.80 -8.55 2.04
CA ALA A 43 -4.40 -8.70 2.39
C ALA A 43 -3.96 -10.15 2.19
N GLY A 44 -2.69 -10.33 1.90
CA GLY A 44 -2.10 -11.65 1.75
C GLY A 44 -0.60 -11.60 1.95
N PHE A 45 0.01 -12.77 1.92
CA PHE A 45 1.44 -12.91 2.19
C PHE A 45 2.10 -13.65 1.02
N PRO A 46 2.56 -12.90 0.00
CA PRO A 46 3.35 -13.50 -1.06
C PRO A 46 4.68 -14.00 -0.48
N PHE A 47 5.15 -15.13 -0.98
CA PHE A 47 6.49 -15.59 -0.59
C PHE A 47 7.37 -15.57 -1.83
N GLY A 48 7.95 -14.41 -2.07
CA GLY A 48 8.79 -14.10 -3.22
C GLY A 48 9.54 -12.84 -2.93
N GLU A 49 9.42 -11.85 -3.80
CA GLU A 49 10.09 -10.56 -3.64
C GLU A 49 9.56 -9.79 -2.43
N TYR A 50 8.25 -9.85 -2.20
CA TYR A 50 7.61 -9.21 -1.04
C TYR A 50 7.01 -10.26 -0.12
N ASP A 51 6.90 -9.94 1.15
CA ASP A 51 6.39 -10.82 2.18
C ASP A 51 4.94 -10.51 2.58
N VAL A 52 4.49 -9.27 2.34
CA VAL A 52 3.12 -8.84 2.64
C VAL A 52 2.59 -7.97 1.52
N LEU A 53 1.30 -8.11 1.23
CA LEU A 53 0.58 -7.30 0.27
C LEU A 53 -0.76 -6.90 0.89
N ILE A 54 -1.04 -5.59 0.89
CA ILE A 54 -2.29 -5.05 1.44
C ILE A 54 -2.91 -4.13 0.41
N VAL A 55 -4.18 -4.36 0.09
CA VAL A 55 -4.98 -3.42 -0.70
C VAL A 55 -5.92 -2.73 0.25
N TYR A 56 -5.88 -1.40 0.28
CA TYR A 56 -6.66 -0.62 1.23
C TYR A 56 -7.18 0.68 0.59
N GLU A 57 -8.22 1.22 1.21
CA GLU A 57 -8.75 2.54 0.89
C GLU A 57 -8.26 3.53 1.93
N ALA A 58 -8.00 4.76 1.50
CA ALA A 58 -7.66 5.87 2.39
C ALA A 58 -8.29 7.16 1.86
N PRO A 59 -8.49 8.17 2.73
CA PRO A 59 -9.12 9.43 2.31
C PRO A 59 -8.36 10.15 1.20
N ASP A 60 -7.03 10.13 1.24
CA ASP A 60 -6.19 10.86 0.29
C ASP A 60 -4.75 10.32 0.27
N ASP A 61 -3.96 10.84 -0.65
CA ASP A 61 -2.56 10.42 -0.83
C ASP A 61 -1.69 10.82 0.37
N VAL A 62 -1.98 11.93 1.03
CA VAL A 62 -1.24 12.38 2.21
C VAL A 62 -1.37 11.35 3.33
N THR A 63 -2.58 10.83 3.55
CA THR A 63 -2.82 9.78 4.54
C THR A 63 -2.04 8.51 4.19
N ALA A 64 -2.10 8.07 2.95
CA ALA A 64 -1.37 6.88 2.50
C ALA A 64 0.14 7.05 2.66
N ALA A 65 0.67 8.21 2.29
CA ALA A 65 2.08 8.53 2.47
C ALA A 65 2.49 8.52 3.94
N SER A 66 1.67 9.07 4.83
CA SER A 66 1.97 9.10 6.26
C SER A 66 2.02 7.71 6.88
N VAL A 67 1.15 6.81 6.45
CA VAL A 67 1.18 5.40 6.87
C VAL A 67 2.49 4.74 6.42
N ALA A 68 2.87 4.93 5.16
CA ALA A 68 4.11 4.37 4.62
C ALA A 68 5.34 4.90 5.38
N MET A 69 5.37 6.18 5.71
CA MET A 69 6.45 6.80 6.49
C MET A 69 6.53 6.21 7.90
N ALA A 70 5.39 6.03 8.57
CA ALA A 70 5.34 5.47 9.91
C ALA A 70 5.85 4.03 9.93
N VAL A 71 5.47 3.23 8.96
CA VAL A 71 5.94 1.84 8.85
C VAL A 71 7.45 1.80 8.58
N ALA A 72 7.94 2.66 7.69
CA ALA A 72 9.37 2.75 7.39
C ALA A 72 10.18 3.16 8.63
N ALA A 73 9.68 4.14 9.39
CA ALA A 73 10.34 4.64 10.59
C ALA A 73 10.40 3.59 11.72
N ALA A 74 9.45 2.66 11.76
CA ALA A 74 9.44 1.58 12.73
C ALA A 74 10.59 0.56 12.52
N GLY A 75 11.21 0.54 11.34
CA GLY A 75 12.39 -0.30 11.07
C GLY A 75 12.10 -1.78 10.86
N GLU A 76 10.86 -2.17 10.68
CA GLU A 76 10.48 -3.57 10.51
C GLU A 76 10.52 -4.06 9.06
N VAL A 77 10.55 -3.13 8.11
CA VAL A 77 10.60 -3.45 6.68
C VAL A 77 11.89 -2.95 6.08
N LYS A 78 12.47 -3.74 5.18
CA LYS A 78 13.69 -3.36 4.45
C LYS A 78 13.38 -2.71 3.11
N GLU A 79 12.28 -3.09 2.49
CA GLU A 79 11.77 -2.51 1.26
C GLU A 79 10.25 -2.41 1.34
N ALA A 80 9.72 -1.33 0.81
CA ALA A 80 8.29 -1.12 0.75
C ALA A 80 7.92 -0.35 -0.51
N LYS A 81 6.74 -0.63 -1.04
CA LYS A 81 6.21 0.02 -2.22
C LYS A 81 4.73 0.30 -2.02
N THR A 82 4.35 1.56 -2.12
CA THR A 82 2.94 1.96 -2.14
C THR A 82 2.58 2.39 -3.55
N THR A 83 1.55 1.79 -4.10
CA THR A 83 1.07 2.07 -5.45
C THR A 83 -0.35 2.61 -5.36
N ARG A 84 -0.60 3.80 -5.92
CA ARG A 84 -1.94 4.34 -6.08
C ARG A 84 -2.65 3.57 -7.18
N LEU A 85 -3.78 2.98 -6.86
CA LEU A 85 -4.58 2.24 -7.84
C LEU A 85 -5.75 3.10 -8.31
N LEU A 86 -6.01 3.09 -9.60
CA LEU A 86 -7.24 3.65 -10.13
C LEU A 86 -8.34 2.61 -10.03
N SER A 87 -9.54 3.03 -9.63
CA SER A 87 -10.72 2.19 -9.74
C SER A 87 -11.10 2.01 -11.20
N GLY A 88 -11.99 1.05 -11.50
CA GLY A 88 -12.51 0.89 -12.85
C GLY A 88 -13.17 2.15 -13.38
N GLN A 89 -13.89 2.88 -12.53
CA GLN A 89 -14.52 4.15 -12.91
C GLN A 89 -13.48 5.24 -13.18
N GLU A 90 -12.47 5.35 -12.33
CA GLU A 90 -11.36 6.30 -12.55
C GLU A 90 -10.61 6.00 -13.84
N TRP A 91 -10.41 4.73 -14.14
CA TRP A 91 -9.77 4.30 -15.38
C TRP A 91 -10.61 4.73 -16.59
N LEU A 92 -11.92 4.46 -16.55
CA LEU A 92 -12.84 4.86 -17.61
C LEU A 92 -12.84 6.38 -17.80
N ASP A 93 -12.92 7.13 -16.70
CA ASP A 93 -12.90 8.60 -16.74
C ASP A 93 -11.60 9.11 -17.35
N SER A 94 -10.48 8.45 -17.07
CA SER A 94 -9.17 8.79 -17.65
C SER A 94 -9.14 8.55 -19.15
N LEU A 95 -9.73 7.46 -19.62
CA LEU A 95 -9.84 7.16 -21.05
C LEU A 95 -10.66 8.22 -21.77
N LEU A 96 -11.76 8.66 -21.16
CA LEU A 96 -12.61 9.69 -21.76
C LEU A 96 -11.93 11.06 -21.74
N LYS A 97 -11.27 11.42 -20.66
CA LYS A 97 -10.57 12.70 -20.54
C LYS A 97 -9.36 12.77 -21.47
N ARG A 98 -8.76 11.64 -21.81
CA ARG A 98 -7.65 11.56 -22.75
C ARG A 98 -7.99 12.18 -24.11
N ARG A 99 -9.27 12.21 -24.49
CA ARG A 99 -9.71 12.81 -25.75
C ARG A 99 -9.37 14.31 -25.82
N ILE A 100 -9.21 14.97 -24.67
CA ILE A 100 -8.89 16.37 -24.57
C ILE A 100 -7.38 16.60 -24.58
N VAL A 101 -6.61 15.58 -24.13
CA VAL A 101 -5.15 15.68 -24.05
C VAL A 101 -4.53 15.50 -25.41
N LYS A 102 -3.72 16.49 -25.85
CA LYS A 102 -2.97 16.40 -27.10
C LYS A 102 -1.52 16.06 -26.79
N ALA A 103 -1.15 14.82 -27.06
CA ALA A 103 0.23 14.40 -26.93
C ALA A 103 1.08 15.04 -28.05
N ARG A 104 2.26 15.54 -27.68
CA ARG A 104 3.22 16.06 -28.66
C ARG A 104 4.19 14.96 -29.02
N LYS A 105 4.48 14.84 -30.32
CA LYS A 105 5.49 13.91 -30.77
C LYS A 105 6.88 14.39 -30.36
N ALA A 106 7.73 13.46 -29.90
CA ALA A 106 9.14 13.74 -29.72
C ALA A 106 9.80 14.02 -31.08
N ARG A 107 10.78 14.88 -31.08
CA ARG A 107 11.53 15.26 -32.29
C ARG A 107 12.99 14.82 -32.14
#